data_fcbbfb272400ae686c887f58d913f92a
#
_entry.id   fcbbfb272400ae686c887f58d913f92a
#
_cell.length_a   1.000
_cell.length_b   1.000
_cell.length_c   1.000
_cell.angle_alpha   90.00
_cell.angle_beta   90.00
_cell.angle_gamma   90.00
#
_symmetry.space_group_name_H-M   'P 1'
#
loop_
_entity.id
_entity.type
_entity.pdbx_description
1 polymer ?
#
loop_
_entity_poly.entity_id
_entity_poly.type
_entity_poly.pdbx_seq_one_letter_code
_entity_poly.pdbx_strand_id
1 'polypeptide(L)'
;FCLHWGFGMDAIRAALADGAVRGASTLSQQTVKNVYLWQERSWTRKAIEALVTPALEAVWSKRRILEVYMNVAEFDEGVFGIAAAAERHFGVPASDLSPMQAARLAVVLPSPKTRDPARLSPALERRAAMIADGAATIDRDGRAACFQD
;
A
#
# COMPACT_ATOMS: atom_id res chain seq x y z
N PHE A 1 -6.87 8.13 -2.80
CA PHE A 1 -5.98 7.60 -3.86
C PHE A 1 -6.45 8.08 -5.23
N CYS A 2 -7.73 7.98 -5.56
CA CYS A 2 -8.28 8.36 -6.87
C CYS A 2 -8.14 9.85 -7.22
N LEU A 3 -8.11 10.72 -6.23
CA LEU A 3 -8.22 12.17 -6.43
C LEU A 3 -6.89 12.94 -6.37
N HIS A 4 -5.75 12.26 -6.17
CA HIS A 4 -4.47 12.95 -6.11
C HIS A 4 -3.52 12.51 -7.23
N TRP A 5 -2.62 13.42 -7.60
CA TRP A 5 -1.56 13.23 -8.60
C TRP A 5 -0.24 12.80 -7.92
N GLY A 6 -0.26 11.62 -7.30
CA GLY A 6 0.93 11.03 -6.71
C GLY A 6 1.32 11.58 -5.33
N PHE A 7 0.80 12.71 -4.90
CA PHE A 7 1.11 13.34 -3.61
C PHE A 7 -0.15 13.56 -2.76
N GLY A 8 -0.11 13.06 -1.53
CA GLY A 8 -1.16 13.31 -0.52
C GLY A 8 -0.84 14.59 0.25
N MET A 9 -1.24 15.76 -0.27
CA MET A 9 -0.91 17.06 0.34
C MET A 9 -1.38 17.18 1.79
N ASP A 10 -2.54 16.61 2.12
CA ASP A 10 -3.08 16.64 3.48
C ASP A 10 -2.24 15.76 4.42
N ALA A 11 -1.78 14.60 3.95
CA ALA A 11 -0.89 13.73 4.71
C ALA A 11 0.49 14.38 4.93
N ILE A 12 1.00 15.11 3.92
CA ILE A 12 2.25 15.87 4.03
C ILE A 12 2.10 17.00 5.07
N ARG A 13 1.00 17.76 5.02
CA ARG A 13 0.73 18.83 5.99
C ARG A 13 0.59 18.28 7.41
N ALA A 14 -0.14 17.18 7.59
CA ALA A 14 -0.28 16.52 8.88
C ALA A 14 1.08 16.02 9.42
N ALA A 15 1.89 15.38 8.57
CA ALA A 15 3.22 14.90 8.97
C ALA A 15 4.16 16.05 9.36
N LEU A 16 4.06 17.20 8.70
CA LEU A 16 4.84 18.40 9.05
C LEU A 16 4.37 19.02 10.37
N ALA A 17 3.05 19.02 10.63
CA ALA A 17 2.49 19.56 11.86
C ALA A 17 2.85 18.72 13.11
N ASP A 18 2.86 17.39 12.97
CA ASP A 18 3.16 16.45 14.06
C ASP A 18 4.66 16.22 14.27
N GLY A 19 5.53 16.86 13.48
CA GLY A 19 6.99 16.63 13.54
C GLY A 19 7.41 15.18 13.24
N ALA A 20 6.47 14.36 12.76
CA ALA A 20 6.66 12.95 12.50
C ALA A 20 6.71 12.67 11.00
N VAL A 21 7.85 12.20 10.53
CA VAL A 21 8.06 11.73 9.13
C VAL A 21 7.36 10.38 8.89
N ARG A 22 6.21 10.11 9.51
CA ARG A 22 5.52 8.84 9.38
C ARG A 22 4.46 8.88 8.29
N GLY A 23 4.62 8.02 7.29
CA GLY A 23 3.53 7.62 6.40
C GLY A 23 3.03 8.66 5.39
N ALA A 24 3.80 9.72 5.10
CA ALA A 24 3.42 10.74 4.12
C ALA A 24 3.58 10.27 2.64
N SER A 25 4.27 9.17 2.39
CA SER A 25 4.46 8.65 1.04
C SER A 25 3.22 7.90 0.56
N THR A 26 2.73 8.29 -0.62
CA THR A 26 1.57 7.65 -1.26
C THR A 26 1.91 6.27 -1.84
N LEU A 27 0.90 5.51 -2.25
CA LEU A 27 1.09 4.25 -2.99
C LEU A 27 1.89 4.47 -4.28
N SER A 28 1.63 5.56 -5.01
CA SER A 28 2.36 5.90 -6.23
C SER A 28 3.84 6.13 -5.96
N GLN A 29 4.19 6.87 -4.91
CA GLN A 29 5.57 7.07 -4.48
C GLN A 29 6.24 5.76 -4.04
N GLN A 30 5.50 4.91 -3.32
CA GLN A 30 6.00 3.59 -2.93
C GLN A 30 6.22 2.68 -4.14
N THR A 31 5.33 2.74 -5.14
CA THR A 31 5.50 2.00 -6.40
C THR A 31 6.76 2.45 -7.12
N VAL A 32 6.94 3.77 -7.31
CA VAL A 32 8.17 4.31 -7.91
C VAL A 32 9.41 3.84 -7.16
N LYS A 33 9.40 3.94 -5.85
CA LYS A 33 10.52 3.48 -5.01
C LYS A 33 10.82 2.00 -5.23
N ASN A 34 9.80 1.14 -5.19
CA ASN A 34 10.00 -0.31 -5.23
C ASN A 34 10.37 -0.84 -6.62
N VAL A 35 9.93 -0.16 -7.71
CA VAL A 35 10.16 -0.60 -9.09
C VAL A 35 11.43 -0.01 -9.70
N TYR A 36 11.69 1.27 -9.45
CA TYR A 36 12.71 2.03 -10.19
C TYR A 36 13.91 2.46 -9.36
N LEU A 37 13.83 2.41 -8.02
CA LEU A 37 14.86 2.98 -7.17
C LEU A 37 15.47 1.92 -6.25
N TRP A 38 16.63 2.25 -5.70
CA TRP A 38 17.34 1.39 -4.73
C TRP A 38 16.76 1.51 -3.32
N GLN A 39 17.01 0.49 -2.48
CA GLN A 39 16.42 0.39 -1.14
C GLN A 39 17.06 1.34 -0.11
N GLU A 40 18.30 1.74 -0.32
CA GLU A 40 19.01 2.60 0.61
C GLU A 40 18.37 3.99 0.73
N ARG A 41 18.28 4.51 1.95
CA ARG A 41 17.69 5.82 2.20
C ARG A 41 18.70 6.92 1.87
N SER A 42 18.37 7.76 0.90
CA SER A 42 19.17 8.95 0.56
C SER A 42 18.23 10.08 0.12
N TRP A 43 18.70 11.31 0.29
CA TRP A 43 17.99 12.50 -0.18
C TRP A 43 17.89 12.53 -1.72
N THR A 44 18.94 12.10 -2.42
CA THR A 44 18.96 11.94 -3.88
C THR A 44 17.87 10.98 -4.35
N ARG A 45 17.76 9.81 -3.72
CA ARG A 45 16.70 8.86 -4.02
C ARG A 45 15.32 9.50 -3.81
N LYS A 46 15.12 10.23 -2.72
CA LYS A 46 13.84 10.88 -2.42
C LYS A 46 13.50 11.99 -3.42
N ALA A 47 14.49 12.73 -3.89
CA ALA A 47 14.31 13.72 -4.95
C ALA A 47 13.90 13.07 -6.28
N ILE A 48 14.57 11.98 -6.68
CA ILE A 48 14.20 11.23 -7.89
C ILE A 48 12.80 10.63 -7.77
N GLU A 49 12.45 10.04 -6.62
CA GLU A 49 11.09 9.55 -6.33
C GLU A 49 10.04 10.65 -6.54
N ALA A 50 10.30 11.87 -6.05
CA ALA A 50 9.39 12.99 -6.20
C ALA A 50 9.25 13.46 -7.66
N LEU A 51 10.31 13.37 -8.46
CA LEU A 51 10.28 13.73 -9.88
C LEU A 51 9.60 12.67 -10.75
N VAL A 52 9.84 11.38 -10.47
CA VAL A 52 9.30 10.27 -11.25
C VAL A 52 7.83 10.01 -10.95
N THR A 53 7.36 10.29 -9.72
CA THR A 53 5.98 10.04 -9.33
C THR A 53 4.94 10.72 -10.21
N PRO A 54 5.03 12.03 -10.54
CA PRO A 54 4.09 12.66 -11.47
C PRO A 54 4.14 12.07 -12.87
N ALA A 55 5.33 11.70 -13.36
CA ALA A 55 5.48 11.07 -14.67
C ALA A 55 4.78 9.68 -14.69
N LEU A 56 4.92 8.90 -13.62
CA LEU A 56 4.20 7.63 -13.47
C LEU A 56 2.68 7.84 -13.51
N GLU A 57 2.17 8.81 -12.76
CA GLU A 57 0.73 9.15 -12.71
C GLU A 57 0.19 9.66 -14.06
N ALA A 58 1.03 10.29 -14.89
CA ALA A 58 0.65 10.73 -16.23
C ALA A 58 0.51 9.57 -17.22
N VAL A 59 1.25 8.46 -17.00
CA VAL A 59 1.34 7.34 -17.96
C VAL A 59 0.50 6.15 -17.50
N TRP A 60 0.38 5.91 -16.19
CA TRP A 60 -0.31 4.75 -15.64
C TRP A 60 -1.66 5.13 -15.02
N SER A 61 -2.69 4.33 -15.29
CA SER A 61 -3.95 4.42 -14.57
C SER A 61 -3.78 4.10 -13.08
N LYS A 62 -4.68 4.55 -12.24
CA LYS A 62 -4.70 4.20 -10.80
C LYS A 62 -4.77 2.68 -10.59
N ARG A 63 -5.55 1.99 -11.41
CA ARG A 63 -5.61 0.52 -11.43
C ARG A 63 -4.23 -0.08 -11.67
N ARG A 64 -3.50 0.40 -12.69
CA ARG A 64 -2.16 -0.12 -13.01
C ARG A 64 -1.16 0.15 -11.88
N ILE A 65 -1.20 1.32 -11.28
CA ILE A 65 -0.34 1.65 -10.13
C ILE A 65 -0.60 0.69 -8.96
N LEU A 66 -1.88 0.45 -8.63
CA LEU A 66 -2.26 -0.46 -7.55
C LEU A 66 -1.88 -1.92 -7.86
N GLU A 67 -2.11 -2.37 -9.09
CA GLU A 67 -1.72 -3.71 -9.57
C GLU A 67 -0.21 -3.93 -9.40
N VAL A 68 0.61 -3.01 -9.90
CA VAL A 68 2.06 -3.11 -9.77
C VAL A 68 2.49 -3.04 -8.31
N TYR A 69 1.91 -2.12 -7.52
CA TYR A 69 2.18 -2.03 -6.09
C TYR A 69 1.94 -3.37 -5.38
N MET A 70 0.79 -3.99 -5.61
CA MET A 70 0.45 -5.28 -5.00
C MET A 70 1.39 -6.41 -5.41
N ASN A 71 2.00 -6.32 -6.59
CA ASN A 71 2.95 -7.34 -7.06
C ASN A 71 4.38 -7.12 -6.56
N VAL A 72 4.76 -5.89 -6.17
CA VAL A 72 6.14 -5.59 -5.75
C VAL A 72 6.28 -5.26 -4.27
N ALA A 73 5.19 -5.08 -3.54
CA ALA A 73 5.23 -4.80 -2.11
C ALA A 73 5.74 -6.02 -1.34
N GLU A 74 6.57 -5.79 -0.33
CA GLU A 74 7.03 -6.80 0.61
C GLU A 74 5.97 -6.97 1.71
N PHE A 75 5.45 -8.18 1.88
CA PHE A 75 4.43 -8.54 2.87
C PHE A 75 4.98 -9.31 4.07
N ASP A 76 6.18 -9.88 3.93
CA ASP A 76 6.96 -10.55 4.96
C ASP A 76 8.43 -10.51 4.52
N GLU A 77 9.35 -10.87 5.37
CA GLU A 77 10.77 -10.91 5.01
C GLU A 77 11.01 -11.81 3.79
N GLY A 78 11.39 -11.18 2.67
CA GLY A 78 11.63 -11.89 1.41
C GLY A 78 10.36 -12.35 0.67
N VAL A 79 9.16 -12.02 1.14
CA VAL A 79 7.89 -12.36 0.49
C VAL A 79 7.35 -11.13 -0.25
N PHE A 80 7.51 -11.14 -1.56
CA PHE A 80 7.10 -10.04 -2.44
C PHE A 80 5.85 -10.44 -3.24
N GLY A 81 4.90 -9.52 -3.29
CA GLY A 81 3.67 -9.66 -4.04
C GLY A 81 2.55 -10.36 -3.27
N ILE A 82 1.32 -9.95 -3.60
CA ILE A 82 0.10 -10.42 -2.94
C ILE A 82 -0.13 -11.92 -3.14
N ALA A 83 0.24 -12.47 -4.30
CA ALA A 83 0.06 -13.89 -4.60
C ALA A 83 0.94 -14.76 -3.68
N ALA A 84 2.23 -14.40 -3.55
CA ALA A 84 3.15 -15.12 -2.65
C ALA A 84 2.72 -14.96 -1.18
N ALA A 85 2.24 -13.77 -0.80
CA ALA A 85 1.77 -13.51 0.56
C ALA A 85 0.50 -14.30 0.90
N ALA A 86 -0.46 -14.40 -0.01
CA ALA A 86 -1.69 -15.17 0.16
C ALA A 86 -1.39 -16.66 0.37
N GLU A 87 -0.56 -17.23 -0.49
CA GLU A 87 -0.14 -18.62 -0.38
C GLU A 87 0.65 -18.87 0.91
N ARG A 88 1.63 -18.03 1.21
CA ARG A 88 2.50 -18.19 2.38
C ARG A 88 1.76 -18.13 3.71
N HIS A 89 0.83 -17.18 3.87
CA HIS A 89 0.19 -16.91 5.16
C HIS A 89 -1.18 -17.58 5.33
N PHE A 90 -1.86 -17.88 4.24
CA PHE A 90 -3.22 -18.41 4.27
C PHE A 90 -3.42 -19.69 3.45
N GLY A 91 -2.44 -20.10 2.62
CA GLY A 91 -2.53 -21.31 1.79
C GLY A 91 -3.60 -21.23 0.71
N VAL A 92 -3.91 -20.03 0.23
CA VAL A 92 -4.93 -19.80 -0.80
C VAL A 92 -4.39 -18.91 -1.92
N PRO A 93 -4.90 -19.02 -3.15
CA PRO A 93 -4.63 -18.06 -4.21
C PRO A 93 -5.09 -16.64 -3.81
N ALA A 94 -4.45 -15.61 -4.35
CA ALA A 94 -4.83 -14.22 -4.06
C ALA A 94 -6.28 -13.90 -4.43
N SER A 95 -6.85 -14.56 -5.45
CA SER A 95 -8.26 -14.45 -5.85
C SER A 95 -9.24 -14.93 -4.77
N ASP A 96 -8.80 -15.84 -3.90
CA ASP A 96 -9.63 -16.51 -2.92
C ASP A 96 -9.47 -15.93 -1.50
N LEU A 97 -8.71 -14.85 -1.39
CA LEU A 97 -8.57 -14.12 -0.13
C LEU A 97 -9.94 -13.58 0.32
N SER A 98 -10.34 -13.94 1.53
CA SER A 98 -11.48 -13.27 2.17
C SER A 98 -11.15 -11.80 2.44
N PRO A 99 -12.16 -10.92 2.56
CA PRO A 99 -11.95 -9.50 2.90
C PRO A 99 -11.10 -9.31 4.17
N MET A 100 -11.26 -10.18 5.16
CA MET A 100 -10.48 -10.13 6.40
C MET A 100 -9.02 -10.54 6.17
N GLN A 101 -8.76 -11.56 5.37
CA GLN A 101 -7.39 -11.98 5.03
C GLN A 101 -6.67 -10.87 4.23
N ALA A 102 -7.35 -10.27 3.27
CA ALA A 102 -6.82 -9.12 2.52
C ALA A 102 -6.52 -7.93 3.45
N ALA A 103 -7.41 -7.64 4.40
CA ALA A 103 -7.20 -6.58 5.40
C ALA A 103 -6.02 -6.88 6.34
N ARG A 104 -5.80 -8.16 6.72
CA ARG A 104 -4.63 -8.59 7.49
C ARG A 104 -3.33 -8.38 6.72
N LEU A 105 -3.30 -8.68 5.42
CA LEU A 105 -2.15 -8.36 4.57
C LEU A 105 -1.94 -6.84 4.45
N ALA A 106 -3.00 -6.06 4.33
CA ALA A 106 -2.89 -4.60 4.26
C ALA A 106 -2.34 -3.98 5.56
N VAL A 107 -2.71 -4.50 6.73
CA VAL A 107 -2.30 -3.95 8.02
C VAL A 107 -0.83 -4.19 8.34
N VAL A 108 -0.19 -5.19 7.73
CA VAL A 108 1.23 -5.48 7.96
C VAL A 108 2.17 -4.63 7.10
N LEU A 109 1.71 -4.10 5.98
CA LEU A 109 2.52 -3.33 5.01
C LEU A 109 3.40 -2.21 5.62
N PRO A 110 2.99 -1.46 6.68
CA PRO A 110 3.87 -0.47 7.29
C PRO A 110 5.13 -1.04 7.95
N SER A 111 5.13 -2.34 8.31
CA SER A 111 6.27 -3.02 8.94
C SER A 111 6.19 -4.52 8.67
N PRO A 112 6.32 -4.96 7.40
CA PRO A 112 6.07 -6.35 7.01
C PRO A 112 7.02 -7.34 7.66
N LYS A 113 8.27 -6.94 7.89
CA LYS A 113 9.29 -7.80 8.52
C LYS A 113 9.08 -8.07 10.01
N THR A 114 8.15 -7.37 10.65
CA THR A 114 7.92 -7.47 12.11
C THR A 114 6.48 -7.84 12.45
N ARG A 115 5.60 -7.94 11.46
CA ARG A 115 4.19 -8.23 11.64
C ARG A 115 3.80 -9.47 10.85
N ASP A 116 3.30 -10.49 11.55
CA ASP A 116 2.79 -11.70 10.93
C ASP A 116 1.28 -11.55 10.67
N PRO A 117 0.80 -11.61 9.41
CA PRO A 117 -0.63 -11.52 9.09
C PRO A 117 -1.47 -12.65 9.69
N ALA A 118 -0.83 -13.82 9.94
CA ALA A 118 -1.50 -14.95 10.56
C ALA A 118 -1.65 -14.80 12.08
N ARG A 119 -0.81 -13.96 12.73
CA ARG A 119 -0.72 -13.80 14.18
C ARG A 119 -0.66 -12.33 14.58
N LEU A 120 -1.70 -11.59 14.30
CA LEU A 120 -1.78 -10.18 14.64
C LEU A 120 -2.02 -9.96 16.15
N SER A 121 -1.48 -8.88 16.68
CA SER A 121 -1.86 -8.41 18.02
C SER A 121 -3.33 -7.94 18.04
N PRO A 122 -4.00 -7.91 19.22
CA PRO A 122 -5.38 -7.44 19.33
C PRO A 122 -5.62 -6.03 18.76
N ALA A 123 -4.62 -5.16 18.82
CA ALA A 123 -4.70 -3.82 18.24
C ALA A 123 -4.67 -3.86 16.69
N LEU A 124 -3.82 -4.70 16.11
CA LEU A 124 -3.74 -4.89 14.66
C LEU A 124 -4.95 -5.65 14.11
N GLU A 125 -5.52 -6.60 14.86
CA GLU A 125 -6.78 -7.27 14.50
C GLU A 125 -7.93 -6.25 14.41
N ARG A 126 -8.08 -5.37 15.40
CA ARG A 126 -9.09 -4.30 15.33
C ARG A 126 -8.86 -3.40 14.13
N ARG A 127 -7.60 -3.07 13.82
CA ARG A 127 -7.26 -2.27 12.64
C ARG A 127 -7.58 -2.99 11.34
N ALA A 128 -7.33 -4.31 11.25
CA ALA A 128 -7.69 -5.11 10.09
C ALA A 128 -9.22 -5.13 9.89
N ALA A 129 -10.00 -5.30 10.96
CA ALA A 129 -11.46 -5.23 10.90
C ALA A 129 -11.95 -3.86 10.39
N MET A 130 -11.37 -2.75 10.86
CA MET A 130 -11.67 -1.40 10.35
C MET A 130 -11.31 -1.24 8.87
N ILE A 131 -10.22 -1.85 8.41
CA ILE A 131 -9.82 -1.81 6.99
C ILE A 131 -10.82 -2.60 6.15
N ALA A 132 -11.24 -3.78 6.59
CA ALA A 132 -12.23 -4.59 5.88
C ALA A 132 -13.58 -3.87 5.76
N ASP A 133 -14.07 -3.28 6.85
CA ASP A 133 -15.30 -2.48 6.86
C ASP A 133 -15.19 -1.23 5.98
N GLY A 134 -14.05 -0.54 6.05
CA GLY A 134 -13.75 0.61 5.20
C GLY A 134 -13.73 0.23 3.71
N ALA A 135 -13.17 -0.92 3.35
CA ALA A 135 -13.15 -1.42 1.98
C ALA A 135 -14.58 -1.70 1.47
N ALA A 136 -15.41 -2.38 2.26
CA ALA A 136 -16.82 -2.62 1.94
C ALA A 136 -17.62 -1.31 1.78
N THR A 137 -17.29 -0.29 2.55
CA THR A 137 -17.91 1.03 2.45
C THR A 137 -17.49 1.74 1.16
N ILE A 138 -16.20 1.73 0.83
CA ILE A 138 -15.66 2.34 -0.40
C ILE A 138 -16.26 1.70 -1.65
N ASP A 139 -16.42 0.37 -1.63
CA ASP A 139 -17.03 -0.40 -2.72
C ASP A 139 -18.49 0.00 -2.91
N ARG A 140 -19.29 -0.02 -1.85
CA ARG A 140 -20.70 0.37 -1.86
C ARG A 140 -20.94 1.82 -2.33
N ASP A 141 -20.05 2.75 -1.96
CA ASP A 141 -20.15 4.16 -2.31
C ASP A 141 -19.60 4.46 -3.72
N GLY A 142 -19.09 3.48 -4.46
CA GLY A 142 -18.49 3.65 -5.78
C GLY A 142 -17.16 4.43 -5.79
N ARG A 143 -16.55 4.68 -4.61
CA ARG A 143 -15.27 5.39 -4.52
C ARG A 143 -14.06 4.58 -4.98
N ALA A 144 -14.27 3.30 -5.28
CA ALA A 144 -13.28 2.40 -5.84
C ALA A 144 -13.21 2.46 -7.39
N ALA A 145 -14.14 3.14 -8.06
CA ALA A 145 -14.27 3.14 -9.51
C ALA A 145 -12.95 3.40 -10.28
N CYS A 146 -12.07 4.26 -9.78
CA CYS A 146 -10.82 4.59 -10.47
C CYS A 146 -9.82 3.43 -10.61
N PHE A 147 -10.04 2.31 -9.95
CA PHE A 147 -9.20 1.12 -10.04
C PHE A 147 -10.00 -0.19 -10.24
N GLN A 148 -11.31 -0.12 -10.45
CA GLN A 148 -12.17 -1.26 -10.78
C GLN A 148 -12.38 -1.43 -12.29
N ASP A 149 -12.32 -0.33 -13.06
CA ASP A 149 -12.51 -0.30 -14.53
C ASP A 149 -11.25 -0.66 -15.32
#